data_f1392188f833aca72028adeedac7543b
#
_entry.id   f1392188f833aca72028adeedac7543b
#
_cell.length_a   1.000
_cell.length_b   1.000
_cell.length_c   1.000
_cell.angle_alpha   90.00
_cell.angle_beta   90.00
_cell.angle_gamma   90.00
#
_symmetry.space_group_name_H-M   'P 1'
#
loop_
_entity.id
_entity.type
_entity.pdbx_description
1 polymer ?
#
loop_
_entity_poly.entity_id
_entity_poly.type
_entity_poly.pdbx_seq_one_letter_code
_entity_poly.pdbx_strand_id
1 'polypeptide(L)'
;VNFGHCGAVIEDSDGYSMRTVEQNIDGNLDALIVGGPARFNSRGFENVQGWFYLPYSDTPLSENFQPLSETPKNDEMELIPENGTFIVGDAAINVRRGPSLNSEIVAVYDPNEKVQYDYKGSANGYRWISYIGESGNRNYMAIGQTDEEGNRISLWGDLE
;
A
#
# COMPACT_ATOMS: atom_id res chain seq x y z
N VAL A 1 0.15 33.54 -4.90
CA VAL A 1 -0.75 32.81 -5.81
C VAL A 1 -1.43 31.75 -4.96
N ASN A 2 -2.77 31.86 -4.74
CA ASN A 2 -3.52 30.82 -4.05
C ASN A 2 -3.74 29.67 -5.05
N PHE A 3 -3.10 28.56 -4.82
CA PHE A 3 -3.41 27.33 -5.51
C PHE A 3 -4.65 26.73 -4.84
N GLY A 4 -5.75 26.66 -5.58
CA GLY A 4 -6.92 25.89 -5.13
C GLY A 4 -6.59 24.41 -5.03
N HIS A 5 -7.26 23.68 -4.15
CA HIS A 5 -7.21 22.23 -4.11
C HIS A 5 -8.63 21.64 -4.09
N CYS A 6 -8.72 20.36 -4.34
CA CYS A 6 -9.97 19.62 -4.32
C CYS A 6 -9.94 18.63 -3.16
N GLY A 7 -11.11 18.42 -2.55
CA GLY A 7 -11.35 17.37 -1.57
C GLY A 7 -12.63 16.62 -1.89
N ALA A 8 -12.72 15.37 -1.46
CA ALA A 8 -13.95 14.60 -1.51
C ALA A 8 -14.73 14.77 -0.20
N VAL A 9 -16.00 15.15 -0.31
CA VAL A 9 -16.92 15.15 0.85
C VAL A 9 -17.32 13.69 1.10
N ILE A 10 -17.20 13.24 2.34
CA ILE A 10 -17.34 11.82 2.69
C ILE A 10 -18.57 11.49 3.54
N GLU A 11 -19.31 12.51 3.99
CA GLU A 11 -20.56 12.33 4.74
C GLU A 11 -21.47 13.55 4.55
N ASP A 12 -22.72 13.40 4.89
CA ASP A 12 -23.69 14.50 4.83
C ASP A 12 -23.27 15.63 5.80
N SER A 13 -23.44 16.86 5.35
CA SER A 13 -23.14 18.05 6.14
C SER A 13 -24.26 18.35 7.15
N ASP A 14 -23.87 18.87 8.30
CA ASP A 14 -24.78 19.46 9.30
C ASP A 14 -25.31 20.86 8.90
N GLY A 15 -24.90 21.38 7.72
CA GLY A 15 -25.21 22.71 7.23
C GLY A 15 -24.21 23.80 7.65
N TYR A 16 -23.27 23.50 8.53
CA TYR A 16 -22.23 24.42 9.02
C TYR A 16 -20.83 23.96 8.70
N SER A 17 -20.62 22.66 8.66
CA SER A 17 -19.34 22.03 8.39
C SER A 17 -19.49 20.85 7.44
N MET A 18 -18.39 20.43 6.86
CA MET A 18 -18.29 19.22 6.06
C MET A 18 -17.05 18.43 6.44
N ARG A 19 -17.17 17.12 6.40
CA ARG A 19 -16.00 16.22 6.50
C ARG A 19 -15.52 15.84 5.12
N THR A 20 -14.23 15.98 4.94
CA THR A 20 -13.59 15.78 3.64
C THR A 20 -12.38 14.87 3.76
N VAL A 21 -12.04 14.22 2.66
CA VAL A 21 -10.72 13.64 2.43
C VAL A 21 -9.99 14.55 1.45
N GLU A 22 -8.87 15.08 1.87
CA GLU A 22 -8.10 16.05 1.13
C GLU A 22 -6.61 15.70 1.10
N GLN A 23 -5.96 16.12 0.04
CA GLN A 23 -4.51 16.01 -0.12
C GLN A 23 -3.91 17.41 -0.28
N ASN A 24 -2.67 17.61 0.21
CA ASN A 24 -1.94 18.89 0.11
C ASN A 24 -2.62 20.07 0.83
N ILE A 25 -3.24 19.82 1.98
CA ILE A 25 -3.96 20.86 2.75
C ILE A 25 -3.05 21.80 3.55
N ASP A 26 -1.80 21.42 3.79
CA ASP A 26 -0.89 22.15 4.69
C ASP A 26 -0.07 23.23 3.96
N GLY A 27 -0.31 23.48 2.67
CA GLY A 27 0.46 24.42 1.86
C GLY A 27 1.93 24.03 1.66
N ASN A 28 2.28 22.80 1.94
CA ASN A 28 3.64 22.29 1.77
C ASN A 28 3.90 21.99 0.29
N LEU A 29 4.77 22.78 -0.32
CA LEU A 29 5.16 22.62 -1.72
C LEU A 29 5.86 21.28 -1.99
N ASP A 30 6.58 20.73 -1.02
CA ASP A 30 7.25 19.44 -1.15
C ASP A 30 6.22 18.30 -1.27
N ALA A 31 5.10 18.40 -0.55
CA ALA A 31 3.99 17.45 -0.66
C ALA A 31 3.29 17.52 -2.04
N LEU A 32 3.35 18.64 -2.73
CA LEU A 32 2.84 18.83 -4.09
C LEU A 32 3.71 18.10 -5.12
N ILE A 33 5.00 18.00 -4.87
CA ILE A 33 5.99 17.39 -5.77
C ILE A 33 6.09 15.88 -5.55
N VAL A 34 6.13 15.45 -4.29
CA VAL A 34 6.28 14.02 -3.90
C VAL A 34 4.97 13.30 -3.61
N GLY A 35 3.84 14.04 -3.51
CA GLY A 35 2.55 13.50 -3.08
C GLY A 35 2.51 13.24 -1.57
N GLY A 36 1.67 13.99 -0.85
CA GLY A 36 1.37 13.72 0.56
C GLY A 36 0.21 12.72 0.70
N PRO A 37 0.07 12.02 1.83
CA PRO A 37 -1.08 11.16 2.07
C PRO A 37 -2.36 12.00 2.11
N ALA A 38 -3.46 11.43 1.63
CA ALA A 38 -4.78 12.01 1.83
C ALA A 38 -5.12 11.97 3.33
N ARG A 39 -5.77 13.00 3.84
CA ARG A 39 -6.12 13.15 5.25
C ARG A 39 -7.58 13.49 5.42
N PHE A 40 -8.16 13.01 6.50
CA PHE A 40 -9.46 13.48 6.94
C PHE A 40 -9.35 14.91 7.47
N ASN A 41 -10.29 15.75 7.04
CA ASN A 41 -10.38 17.13 7.48
C ASN A 41 -11.83 17.48 7.82
N SER A 42 -12.02 18.45 8.70
CA SER A 42 -13.32 19.06 8.98
C SER A 42 -13.19 20.55 8.75
N ARG A 43 -14.03 21.11 7.91
CA ARG A 43 -14.00 22.54 7.56
C ARG A 43 -15.40 23.11 7.37
N GLY A 44 -15.53 24.42 7.58
CA GLY A 44 -16.69 25.17 7.16
C GLY A 44 -16.73 25.38 5.64
N PHE A 45 -17.76 26.08 5.18
CA PHE A 45 -17.93 26.39 3.77
C PHE A 45 -17.16 27.66 3.31
N GLU A 46 -16.38 28.26 4.19
CA GLU A 46 -15.59 29.45 3.87
C GLU A 46 -14.58 29.11 2.76
N ASN A 47 -14.50 29.97 1.75
CA ASN A 47 -13.63 29.81 0.59
C ASN A 47 -13.91 28.62 -0.31
N VAL A 48 -15.03 27.94 -0.16
CA VAL A 48 -15.49 26.93 -1.11
C VAL A 48 -15.95 27.64 -2.38
N GLN A 49 -15.31 27.34 -3.52
CA GLN A 49 -15.64 27.95 -4.82
C GLN A 49 -16.82 27.26 -5.48
N GLY A 50 -17.08 26.02 -5.15
CA GLY A 50 -18.17 25.22 -5.67
C GLY A 50 -17.97 23.74 -5.42
N TRP A 51 -18.97 22.97 -5.76
CA TRP A 51 -18.94 21.50 -5.71
C TRP A 51 -19.61 20.94 -6.95
N PHE A 52 -19.31 19.70 -7.23
CA PHE A 52 -19.95 18.92 -8.28
C PHE A 52 -20.20 17.50 -7.79
N TYR A 53 -21.25 16.90 -8.29
CA TYR A 53 -21.50 15.49 -8.08
C TYR A 53 -20.83 14.70 -9.20
N LEU A 54 -20.09 13.66 -8.83
CA LEU A 54 -19.63 12.71 -9.82
C LEU A 54 -20.86 11.99 -10.41
N PRO A 55 -20.89 11.75 -11.73
CA PRO A 55 -22.00 11.05 -12.36
C PRO A 55 -21.94 9.55 -12.02
N TYR A 56 -22.20 9.23 -10.76
CA TYR A 56 -22.45 7.84 -10.39
C TYR A 56 -23.83 7.45 -10.91
N SER A 57 -23.95 6.27 -11.50
CA SER A 57 -25.27 5.72 -11.79
C SER A 57 -26.00 5.52 -10.47
N ASP A 58 -27.29 5.87 -10.43
CA ASP A 58 -28.19 5.63 -9.28
C ASP A 58 -28.47 4.12 -9.05
N THR A 59 -27.58 3.26 -9.51
CA THR A 59 -27.62 1.85 -9.13
C THR A 59 -27.31 1.82 -7.63
N PRO A 60 -28.26 1.47 -6.76
CA PRO A 60 -27.96 1.33 -5.36
C PRO A 60 -26.78 0.38 -5.26
N LEU A 61 -25.69 0.85 -4.64
CA LEU A 61 -24.61 -0.03 -4.26
C LEU A 61 -25.29 -1.21 -3.57
N SER A 62 -25.11 -2.41 -4.12
CA SER A 62 -25.73 -3.61 -3.56
C SER A 62 -25.50 -3.58 -2.04
N GLU A 63 -26.47 -4.05 -1.26
CA GLU A 63 -26.44 -4.09 0.22
C GLU A 63 -25.21 -4.83 0.79
N ASN A 64 -24.31 -5.25 -0.07
CA ASN A 64 -22.97 -5.75 0.21
C ASN A 64 -21.86 -4.69 0.14
N PHE A 65 -22.18 -3.39 0.27
CA PHE A 65 -21.17 -2.46 0.68
C PHE A 65 -20.82 -2.78 2.15
N GLN A 66 -20.04 -3.81 2.33
CA GLN A 66 -19.22 -3.87 3.52
C GLN A 66 -18.34 -2.61 3.45
N PRO A 67 -18.42 -1.71 4.45
CA PRO A 67 -17.37 -0.72 4.56
C PRO A 67 -16.09 -1.50 4.40
N LEU A 68 -15.22 -1.05 3.50
CA LEU A 68 -13.86 -1.53 3.50
C LEU A 68 -13.42 -1.34 4.95
N SER A 69 -13.64 -2.38 5.76
CA SER A 69 -12.95 -2.45 7.02
C SER A 69 -11.52 -2.26 6.60
N GLU A 70 -10.91 -1.18 7.05
CA GLU A 70 -9.49 -0.93 6.92
C GLU A 70 -8.70 -1.94 7.78
N THR A 71 -9.12 -3.17 7.74
CA THR A 71 -8.15 -4.24 7.75
C THR A 71 -7.64 -4.25 6.31
N PRO A 72 -6.37 -3.94 6.05
CA PRO A 72 -5.77 -4.31 4.79
C PRO A 72 -6.27 -5.73 4.56
N LYS A 73 -6.88 -5.94 3.38
CA LYS A 73 -7.25 -7.28 2.92
C LYS A 73 -6.09 -8.14 3.33
N ASN A 74 -6.35 -8.98 4.33
CA ASN A 74 -5.29 -9.61 5.07
C ASN A 74 -4.35 -10.15 4.01
N ASP A 75 -3.16 -9.58 3.92
CA ASP A 75 -2.12 -10.06 3.05
C ASP A 75 -1.65 -11.41 3.64
N GLU A 76 -2.63 -12.27 3.99
CA GLU A 76 -2.42 -13.63 4.46
C GLU A 76 -1.86 -14.43 3.30
N MET A 77 -0.57 -14.24 3.13
CA MET A 77 0.21 -15.16 2.35
C MET A 77 0.22 -16.49 3.10
N GLU A 78 -0.20 -17.55 2.44
CA GLU A 78 0.04 -18.90 2.94
C GLU A 78 1.55 -19.10 3.05
N LEU A 79 2.03 -19.26 4.28
CA LEU A 79 3.44 -19.51 4.57
C LEU A 79 3.74 -20.99 4.37
N ILE A 80 4.43 -21.30 3.29
CA ILE A 80 4.90 -22.66 2.97
C ILE A 80 6.34 -22.78 3.52
N PRO A 81 6.59 -23.74 4.46
CA PRO A 81 7.94 -23.93 5.00
C PRO A 81 8.92 -24.31 3.90
N GLU A 82 9.99 -23.56 3.80
CA GLU A 82 11.10 -23.82 2.89
C GLU A 82 12.35 -23.09 3.39
N ASN A 83 13.39 -23.82 3.70
CA ASN A 83 14.68 -23.22 4.04
C ASN A 83 15.51 -23.06 2.78
N GLY A 84 16.06 -21.88 2.58
CA GLY A 84 16.91 -21.57 1.43
C GLY A 84 17.67 -20.27 1.63
N THR A 85 18.52 -19.99 0.68
CA THR A 85 19.23 -18.72 0.57
C THR A 85 18.85 -18.05 -0.73
N PHE A 86 18.44 -16.79 -0.67
CA PHE A 86 18.23 -15.96 -1.84
C PHE A 86 19.38 -14.97 -1.97
N ILE A 87 19.94 -14.85 -3.16
CA ILE A 87 20.99 -13.89 -3.51
C ILE A 87 20.32 -12.79 -4.34
N VAL A 88 20.40 -11.56 -3.87
CA VAL A 88 19.83 -10.39 -4.57
C VAL A 88 20.55 -10.18 -5.89
N GLY A 89 19.78 -10.03 -6.98
CA GLY A 89 20.28 -9.81 -8.32
C GLY A 89 20.82 -8.40 -8.56
N ASP A 90 20.56 -7.85 -9.72
CA ASP A 90 21.17 -6.59 -10.19
C ASP A 90 20.60 -5.32 -9.52
N ALA A 91 19.48 -5.40 -8.83
CA ALA A 91 18.82 -4.27 -8.21
C ALA A 91 18.52 -4.52 -6.72
N ALA A 92 18.67 -3.50 -5.90
CA ALA A 92 18.33 -3.56 -4.48
C ALA A 92 16.85 -3.89 -4.26
N ILE A 93 16.56 -4.70 -3.23
CA ILE A 93 15.20 -5.16 -2.91
C ILE A 93 14.82 -4.71 -1.50
N ASN A 94 13.61 -4.14 -1.40
CA ASN A 94 13.03 -3.74 -0.12
C ASN A 94 12.57 -4.95 0.69
N VAL A 95 12.88 -4.93 1.96
CA VAL A 95 12.34 -5.83 2.99
C VAL A 95 11.20 -5.12 3.70
N ARG A 96 10.12 -5.85 3.94
CA ARG A 96 8.88 -5.26 4.46
C ARG A 96 8.36 -6.02 5.68
N ARG A 97 7.48 -5.37 6.42
CA ARG A 97 6.84 -5.97 7.60
C ARG A 97 5.68 -6.93 7.26
N GLY A 98 5.23 -6.95 6.02
CA GLY A 98 4.19 -7.83 5.51
C GLY A 98 4.34 -8.10 4.01
N PRO A 99 3.65 -9.12 3.45
CA PRO A 99 3.75 -9.52 2.05
C PRO A 99 2.94 -8.62 1.10
N SER A 100 3.11 -7.32 1.22
CA SER A 100 2.46 -6.29 0.42
C SER A 100 3.43 -5.16 0.08
N LEU A 101 3.29 -4.59 -1.11
CA LEU A 101 4.06 -3.40 -1.51
C LEU A 101 3.68 -2.15 -0.70
N ASN A 102 2.53 -2.18 -0.02
CA ASN A 102 2.07 -1.12 0.88
C ASN A 102 2.56 -1.30 2.33
N SER A 103 3.15 -2.47 2.67
CA SER A 103 3.70 -2.71 4.00
C SER A 103 4.95 -1.87 4.23
N GLU A 104 5.17 -1.51 5.50
CA GLU A 104 6.34 -0.75 5.95
C GLU A 104 7.66 -1.37 5.47
N ILE A 105 8.53 -0.56 4.90
CA ILE A 105 9.90 -0.95 4.54
C ILE A 105 10.76 -0.90 5.81
N VAL A 106 11.37 -2.01 6.15
CA VAL A 106 12.17 -2.15 7.38
C VAL A 106 13.67 -2.35 7.12
N ALA A 107 14.04 -2.72 5.89
CA ALA A 107 15.40 -2.85 5.43
C ALA A 107 15.46 -2.82 3.91
N VAL A 108 16.66 -2.73 3.37
CA VAL A 108 16.97 -2.89 1.95
C VAL A 108 18.17 -3.81 1.84
N TYR A 109 18.14 -4.73 0.89
CA TYR A 109 19.29 -5.55 0.52
C TYR A 109 19.82 -5.11 -0.83
N ASP A 110 21.11 -4.89 -0.89
CA ASP A 110 21.82 -4.49 -2.10
C ASP A 110 22.16 -5.68 -3.00
N PRO A 111 22.53 -5.46 -4.27
CA PRO A 111 22.94 -6.51 -5.18
C PRO A 111 24.03 -7.40 -4.60
N ASN A 112 23.89 -8.72 -4.82
CA ASN A 112 24.75 -9.80 -4.32
C ASN A 112 24.69 -10.08 -2.80
N GLU A 113 23.86 -9.38 -2.04
CA GLU A 113 23.62 -9.74 -0.64
C GLU A 113 22.80 -11.03 -0.54
N LYS A 114 23.05 -11.80 0.51
CA LYS A 114 22.41 -13.09 0.76
C LYS A 114 21.39 -12.99 1.89
N VAL A 115 20.20 -13.56 1.65
CA VAL A 115 19.12 -13.63 2.62
C VAL A 115 18.78 -15.09 2.88
N GLN A 116 18.96 -15.55 4.12
CA GLN A 116 18.44 -16.84 4.54
C GLN A 116 16.96 -16.70 4.90
N TYR A 117 16.14 -17.62 4.45
CA TYR A 117 14.70 -17.60 4.70
C TYR A 117 14.20 -18.98 5.15
N ASP A 118 13.08 -18.99 5.87
CA ASP A 118 12.45 -20.19 6.45
C ASP A 118 11.06 -20.47 5.89
N TYR A 119 10.48 -19.53 5.14
CA TYR A 119 9.19 -19.67 4.49
C TYR A 119 9.14 -18.97 3.13
N LYS A 120 8.29 -19.48 2.24
CA LYS A 120 7.91 -18.82 1.00
C LYS A 120 6.39 -18.73 0.87
N GLY A 121 5.92 -17.93 -0.08
CA GLY A 121 4.51 -17.85 -0.44
C GLY A 121 4.28 -16.96 -1.64
N SER A 122 3.03 -16.80 -2.04
CA SER A 122 2.62 -15.87 -3.09
C SER A 122 1.51 -14.96 -2.55
N ALA A 123 1.64 -13.67 -2.79
CA ALA A 123 0.64 -12.69 -2.46
C ALA A 123 0.74 -11.49 -3.40
N ASN A 124 -0.41 -10.92 -3.76
CA ASN A 124 -0.49 -9.67 -4.53
C ASN A 124 0.30 -9.66 -5.85
N GLY A 125 0.38 -10.82 -6.54
CA GLY A 125 1.10 -10.96 -7.80
C GLY A 125 2.63 -11.11 -7.67
N TYR A 126 3.10 -11.37 -6.45
CA TYR A 126 4.53 -11.56 -6.17
C TYR A 126 4.80 -12.86 -5.43
N ARG A 127 5.98 -13.43 -5.71
CA ARG A 127 6.60 -14.47 -4.89
C ARG A 127 7.37 -13.81 -3.76
N TRP A 128 7.07 -14.22 -2.55
CA TRP A 128 7.71 -13.72 -1.33
C TRP A 128 8.52 -14.81 -0.64
N ILE A 129 9.63 -14.43 -0.06
CA ILE A 129 10.33 -15.18 0.99
C ILE A 129 10.14 -14.45 2.31
N SER A 130 10.24 -15.20 3.41
CA SER A 130 10.03 -14.67 4.74
C SER A 130 11.04 -15.27 5.71
N TYR A 131 11.46 -14.47 6.70
CA TYR A 131 12.44 -14.85 7.71
C TYR A 131 12.27 -14.03 8.98
N ILE A 132 12.81 -14.51 10.10
CA ILE A 132 12.85 -13.73 11.34
C ILE A 132 14.08 -12.82 11.30
N GLY A 133 13.85 -11.51 11.37
CA GLY A 133 14.92 -10.52 11.45
C GLY A 133 15.55 -10.42 12.84
N GLU A 134 16.61 -9.65 12.98
CA GLU A 134 17.33 -9.42 14.26
C GLU A 134 16.41 -8.87 15.37
N SER A 135 15.37 -8.13 15.01
CA SER A 135 14.37 -7.62 15.95
C SER A 135 13.42 -8.69 16.51
N GLY A 136 13.54 -9.95 16.07
CA GLY A 136 12.64 -11.04 16.41
C GLY A 136 11.29 -11.00 15.65
N ASN A 137 11.08 -10.01 14.80
CA ASN A 137 9.89 -9.90 13.98
C ASN A 137 10.08 -10.59 12.62
N ARG A 138 8.99 -11.11 12.07
CA ARG A 138 8.98 -11.67 10.72
C ARG A 138 9.06 -10.57 9.68
N ASN A 139 9.93 -10.77 8.72
CA ASN A 139 10.16 -9.89 7.58
C ASN A 139 9.80 -10.62 6.28
N TYR A 140 9.50 -9.85 5.26
CA TYR A 140 9.09 -10.33 3.95
C TYR A 140 9.87 -9.61 2.85
N MET A 141 10.32 -10.36 1.85
CA MET A 141 10.99 -9.83 0.68
C MET A 141 10.34 -10.40 -0.58
N ALA A 142 9.91 -9.55 -1.50
CA ALA A 142 9.46 -9.98 -2.82
C ALA A 142 10.69 -10.34 -3.65
N ILE A 143 10.68 -11.54 -4.25
CA ILE A 143 11.80 -12.06 -5.02
C ILE A 143 11.48 -12.26 -6.51
N GLY A 144 10.27 -11.94 -6.94
CA GLY A 144 9.83 -12.07 -8.31
C GLY A 144 8.32 -11.88 -8.44
N GLN A 145 7.82 -11.93 -9.66
CA GLN A 145 6.38 -11.85 -9.96
C GLN A 145 5.77 -13.24 -10.09
N THR A 146 4.46 -13.32 -9.88
CA THR A 146 3.65 -14.53 -10.10
C THR A 146 2.50 -14.21 -11.06
N ASP A 147 1.97 -15.26 -11.71
CA ASP A 147 0.69 -15.22 -12.40
C ASP A 147 -0.51 -15.25 -11.42
N GLU A 148 -1.72 -15.29 -11.96
CA GLU A 148 -2.97 -15.33 -11.17
C GLU A 148 -3.11 -16.64 -10.37
N GLU A 149 -2.49 -17.72 -10.83
CA GLU A 149 -2.45 -19.00 -10.15
C GLU A 149 -1.34 -19.09 -9.08
N GLY A 150 -0.52 -18.05 -8.94
CA GLY A 150 0.58 -17.98 -7.98
C GLY A 150 1.88 -18.67 -8.44
N ASN A 151 1.97 -19.09 -9.72
CA ASN A 151 3.20 -19.62 -10.28
C ASN A 151 4.19 -18.48 -10.56
N ARG A 152 5.45 -18.70 -10.25
CA ARG A 152 6.50 -17.71 -10.47
C ARG A 152 6.78 -17.51 -11.97
N ILE A 153 6.65 -16.26 -12.45
CA ILE A 153 6.95 -15.86 -13.83
C ILE A 153 8.26 -15.07 -13.96
N SER A 154 8.80 -14.56 -12.85
CA SER A 154 10.12 -13.92 -12.82
C SER A 154 10.86 -14.21 -11.52
N LEU A 155 12.17 -14.01 -11.53
CA LEU A 155 13.04 -14.08 -10.36
C LEU A 155 14.04 -12.92 -10.42
N TRP A 156 14.22 -12.22 -9.29
CA TRP A 156 15.06 -11.02 -9.22
C TRP A 156 16.42 -11.30 -8.55
N GLY A 157 16.88 -12.51 -8.63
CA GLY A 157 18.12 -12.97 -8.06
C GLY A 157 18.26 -14.48 -8.24
N ASP A 158 19.07 -15.13 -7.41
CA ASP A 158 19.33 -16.55 -7.46
C ASP A 158 18.88 -17.26 -6.16
N LEU A 159 18.50 -18.52 -6.28
CA LEU A 159 18.15 -19.39 -5.14
C LEU A 159 19.21 -20.48 -4.99
N GLU A 160 19.76 -20.62 -3.76
CA GLU A 160 20.70 -21.67 -3.33
C GLU A 160 20.06 -22.61 -2.31
#